data_00a4f2e535f00f4b121efceeadb32d3b
#
_entry.id   00a4f2e535f00f4b121efceeadb32d3b
#
_cell.length_a   1.000
_cell.length_b   1.000
_cell.length_c   1.000
_cell.angle_alpha   90.00
_cell.angle_beta   90.00
_cell.angle_gamma   90.00
#
_symmetry.space_group_name_H-M   'P 1'
#
loop_
_entity.id
_entity.type
_entity.pdbx_description
1 polymer ?
#
loop_
_entity_poly.entity_id
_entity_poly.type
_entity_poly.pdbx_seq_one_letter_code
_entity_poly.pdbx_strand_id
1 'polypeptide(L)'
;IGVAIMISGKLLIANRGEIATRISRTAAEFGLATVAVFPDDDATSLHTQKTDEAARISGRGVSAYLNGDTIITAALDAGADAIHPGYGFLSENAQFAQSCVDAGIIFVGPAPQHLSLFGDKHAARQLANEQHVPILPGTASPTSLNEARSFMDALGPNGAVMIKAVSGGGGRGMRSVSDADAL
;
A
#
# COMPACT_ATOMS: atom_id res chain seq x y z
N ILE A 1 -24.24 -2.07 0.01
CA ILE A 1 -24.47 -0.62 -0.17
C ILE A 1 -23.48 0.04 0.80
N GLY A 2 -22.33 0.51 0.27
CA GLY A 2 -21.32 1.18 1.08
C GLY A 2 -21.86 2.51 1.60
N VAL A 3 -21.77 2.72 2.90
CA VAL A 3 -21.99 4.04 3.50
C VAL A 3 -20.86 4.93 2.98
N ALA A 4 -21.21 5.96 2.22
CA ALA A 4 -20.26 7.00 1.85
C ALA A 4 -19.86 7.74 3.13
N ILE A 5 -18.67 7.46 3.65
CA ILE A 5 -18.11 8.24 4.76
C ILE A 5 -17.72 9.58 4.14
N MET A 6 -18.50 10.61 4.44
CA MET A 6 -18.13 11.99 4.10
C MET A 6 -17.05 12.43 5.11
N ILE A 7 -15.84 12.61 4.66
CA ILE A 7 -14.81 13.27 5.45
C ILE A 7 -15.19 14.75 5.49
N SER A 8 -15.46 15.25 6.68
CA SER A 8 -15.71 16.68 6.92
C SER A 8 -14.70 17.12 7.96
N GLY A 9 -13.74 17.94 7.60
CA GLY A 9 -12.75 18.41 8.56
C GLY A 9 -11.32 18.43 8.00
N LYS A 10 -10.41 17.75 8.66
CA LYS A 10 -8.98 17.84 8.36
C LYS A 10 -8.40 16.50 7.88
N LEU A 11 -7.66 16.53 6.77
CA LEU A 11 -6.99 15.40 6.14
C LEU A 11 -5.48 15.49 6.34
N LEU A 12 -4.86 14.53 7.03
CA LEU A 12 -3.42 14.37 7.00
C LEU A 12 -3.02 13.53 5.78
N ILE A 13 -1.98 13.98 5.07
CA ILE A 13 -1.44 13.32 3.89
C ILE A 13 -0.13 12.61 4.27
N ALA A 14 -0.20 11.29 4.42
CA ALA A 14 0.92 10.43 4.81
C ALA A 14 1.77 10.04 3.59
N ASN A 15 2.23 11.04 2.85
CA ASN A 15 3.05 10.89 1.67
C ASN A 15 3.86 12.18 1.40
N ARG A 16 4.65 12.21 0.32
CA ARG A 16 5.52 13.34 -0.02
C ARG A 16 5.45 13.69 -1.51
N GLY A 17 6.14 14.76 -1.88
CA GLY A 17 6.40 15.15 -3.26
C GLY A 17 5.13 15.41 -4.08
N GLU A 18 5.14 14.91 -5.30
CA GLU A 18 4.04 15.05 -6.26
C GLU A 18 2.73 14.44 -5.74
N ILE A 19 2.81 13.26 -5.12
CA ILE A 19 1.66 12.54 -4.59
C ILE A 19 0.92 13.39 -3.55
N ALA A 20 1.67 13.91 -2.56
CA ALA A 20 1.08 14.74 -1.52
C ALA A 20 0.53 16.05 -2.07
N THR A 21 1.23 16.70 -3.02
CA THR A 21 0.76 17.92 -3.68
C THR A 21 -0.53 17.69 -4.47
N ARG A 22 -0.65 16.55 -5.16
CA ARG A 22 -1.85 16.19 -5.91
C ARG A 22 -3.05 15.97 -4.98
N ILE A 23 -2.83 15.25 -3.86
CA ILE A 23 -3.89 14.99 -2.88
C ILE A 23 -4.35 16.29 -2.22
N SER A 24 -3.41 17.18 -1.81
CA SER A 24 -3.77 18.44 -1.16
C SER A 24 -4.62 19.34 -2.06
N ARG A 25 -4.31 19.40 -3.36
CA ARG A 25 -5.10 20.16 -4.32
C ARG A 25 -6.55 19.64 -4.38
N THR A 26 -6.72 18.33 -4.53
CA THR A 26 -8.06 17.73 -4.58
C THR A 26 -8.81 17.90 -3.25
N ALA A 27 -8.13 17.72 -2.12
CA ALA A 27 -8.73 17.95 -0.79
C ALA A 27 -9.25 19.40 -0.66
N ALA A 28 -8.47 20.38 -1.10
CA ALA A 28 -8.90 21.79 -1.11
C ALA A 28 -10.14 22.03 -1.98
N GLU A 29 -10.25 21.38 -3.15
CA GLU A 29 -11.45 21.44 -4.00
C GLU A 29 -12.70 20.89 -3.30
N PHE A 30 -12.53 19.96 -2.35
CA PHE A 30 -13.60 19.44 -1.48
C PHE A 30 -13.79 20.24 -0.18
N GLY A 31 -13.04 21.31 0.01
CA GLY A 31 -13.14 22.16 1.22
C GLY A 31 -12.55 21.52 2.48
N LEU A 32 -11.68 20.53 2.33
CA LEU A 32 -10.98 19.90 3.47
C LEU A 32 -9.72 20.67 3.82
N ALA A 33 -9.49 20.94 5.09
CA ALA A 33 -8.20 21.38 5.59
C ALA A 33 -7.16 20.26 5.46
N THR A 34 -5.91 20.60 5.16
CA THR A 34 -4.87 19.61 4.84
C THR A 34 -3.64 19.77 5.72
N VAL A 35 -3.04 18.64 6.12
CA VAL A 35 -1.78 18.58 6.86
C VAL A 35 -0.78 17.72 6.10
N ALA A 36 0.37 18.29 5.73
CA ALA A 36 1.50 17.50 5.24
C ALA A 36 2.33 16.95 6.41
N VAL A 37 2.93 15.79 6.26
CA VAL A 37 3.99 15.32 7.16
C VAL A 37 5.36 15.47 6.50
N PHE A 38 6.39 15.77 7.28
CA PHE A 38 7.75 15.89 6.76
C PHE A 38 8.82 15.58 7.84
N PRO A 39 9.89 14.84 7.51
CA PRO A 39 11.12 14.80 8.29
C PRO A 39 12.00 16.04 8.00
N ASP A 40 13.01 16.29 8.81
CA ASP A 40 13.86 17.50 8.72
C ASP A 40 14.47 17.72 7.33
N ASP A 41 14.84 16.67 6.64
CA ASP A 41 15.44 16.73 5.31
C ASP A 41 14.42 17.02 4.18
N ASP A 42 13.12 17.03 4.48
CA ASP A 42 12.04 17.40 3.56
C ASP A 42 11.31 18.69 3.97
N ALA A 43 11.78 19.41 4.99
CA ALA A 43 11.09 20.57 5.56
C ALA A 43 10.80 21.70 4.54
N THR A 44 11.63 21.84 3.51
CA THR A 44 11.47 22.84 2.44
C THR A 44 10.84 22.28 1.16
N SER A 45 10.38 21.04 1.18
CA SER A 45 9.78 20.39 0.02
C SER A 45 8.44 21.04 -0.36
N LEU A 46 8.11 21.03 -1.64
CA LEU A 46 6.93 21.72 -2.17
C LEU A 46 5.62 21.28 -1.49
N HIS A 47 5.48 20.00 -1.13
CA HIS A 47 4.25 19.50 -0.52
C HIS A 47 3.95 20.14 0.84
N THR A 48 4.97 20.52 1.63
CA THR A 48 4.77 21.23 2.90
C THR A 48 4.26 22.66 2.73
N GLN A 49 4.46 23.24 1.54
CA GLN A 49 4.01 24.60 1.18
C GLN A 49 2.65 24.60 0.47
N LYS A 50 2.13 23.43 0.11
CA LYS A 50 0.86 23.25 -0.63
C LYS A 50 -0.27 22.71 0.23
N THR A 51 -0.03 22.52 1.50
CA THR A 51 -1.03 22.16 2.51
C THR A 51 -1.28 23.34 3.45
N ASP A 52 -2.41 23.34 4.15
CA ASP A 52 -2.75 24.41 5.09
C ASP A 52 -1.84 24.37 6.33
N GLU A 53 -1.44 23.16 6.75
CA GLU A 53 -0.55 22.91 7.87
C GLU A 53 0.54 21.90 7.46
N ALA A 54 1.64 21.89 8.20
CA ALA A 54 2.71 20.91 8.04
C ALA A 54 3.19 20.42 9.41
N ALA A 55 3.18 19.11 9.62
CA ALA A 55 3.58 18.45 10.85
C ALA A 55 4.92 17.74 10.68
N ARG A 56 5.86 18.06 11.57
CA ARG A 56 7.17 17.39 11.59
C ARG A 56 7.03 16.00 12.17
N ILE A 57 7.61 15.01 11.47
CA ILE A 57 7.73 13.63 11.95
C ILE A 57 9.21 13.29 12.25
N SER A 58 9.44 12.38 13.20
CA SER A 58 10.78 11.94 13.56
C SER A 58 11.38 11.03 12.48
N GLY A 59 12.73 11.05 12.37
CA GLY A 59 13.46 10.26 11.39
C GLY A 59 13.97 11.09 10.21
N ARG A 60 14.46 10.42 9.18
CA ARG A 60 15.01 11.03 7.97
C ARG A 60 14.67 10.19 6.74
N GLY A 61 14.57 10.87 5.59
CA GLY A 61 14.35 10.22 4.30
C GLY A 61 13.07 9.36 4.26
N VAL A 62 13.09 8.36 3.41
CA VAL A 62 11.94 7.45 3.18
C VAL A 62 11.51 6.70 4.44
N SER A 63 12.46 6.33 5.32
CA SER A 63 12.14 5.57 6.54
C SER A 63 11.23 6.32 7.51
N ALA A 64 11.30 7.65 7.54
CA ALA A 64 10.40 8.47 8.36
C ALA A 64 8.94 8.33 7.91
N TYR A 65 8.70 8.26 6.61
CA TYR A 65 7.37 8.06 6.02
C TYR A 65 6.83 6.62 6.14
N LEU A 66 7.65 5.68 6.58
CA LEU A 66 7.27 4.29 6.85
C LEU A 66 7.00 4.02 8.33
N ASN A 67 7.17 5.02 9.19
CA ASN A 67 6.87 4.92 10.61
C ASN A 67 5.41 5.32 10.87
N GLY A 68 4.51 4.33 10.89
CA GLY A 68 3.08 4.54 11.08
C GLY A 68 2.73 5.21 12.41
N ASP A 69 3.43 4.88 13.49
CA ASP A 69 3.15 5.41 14.82
C ASP A 69 3.39 6.92 14.89
N THR A 70 4.48 7.40 14.30
CA THR A 70 4.77 8.84 14.27
C THR A 70 3.78 9.61 13.39
N ILE A 71 3.28 8.99 12.33
CA ILE A 71 2.27 9.57 11.45
C ILE A 71 0.91 9.66 12.16
N ILE A 72 0.51 8.61 12.88
CA ILE A 72 -0.72 8.63 13.68
C ILE A 72 -0.64 9.67 14.79
N THR A 73 0.48 9.75 15.51
CA THR A 73 0.70 10.79 16.51
C THR A 73 0.56 12.18 15.91
N ALA A 74 1.21 12.44 14.76
CA ALA A 74 1.10 13.72 14.07
C ALA A 74 -0.33 14.04 13.62
N ALA A 75 -1.11 13.02 13.25
CA ALA A 75 -2.52 13.20 12.89
C ALA A 75 -3.39 13.58 14.10
N LEU A 76 -3.19 12.91 15.23
CA LEU A 76 -3.90 13.21 16.46
C LEU A 76 -3.55 14.61 16.98
N ASP A 77 -2.25 14.97 16.99
CA ASP A 77 -1.78 16.29 17.43
C ASP A 77 -2.32 17.43 16.55
N ALA A 78 -2.45 17.18 15.25
CA ALA A 78 -3.02 18.14 14.31
C ALA A 78 -4.56 18.16 14.32
N GLY A 79 -5.22 17.26 15.04
CA GLY A 79 -6.67 17.11 15.04
C GLY A 79 -7.21 16.67 13.67
N ALA A 80 -6.50 15.78 12.98
CA ALA A 80 -6.93 15.26 11.68
C ALA A 80 -7.97 14.14 11.86
N ASP A 81 -9.05 14.21 11.10
CA ASP A 81 -10.13 13.22 11.11
C ASP A 81 -9.83 12.02 10.23
N ALA A 82 -8.95 12.22 9.24
CA ALA A 82 -8.59 11.20 8.25
C ALA A 82 -7.11 11.25 7.88
N ILE A 83 -6.58 10.10 7.46
CA ILE A 83 -5.25 9.94 6.87
C ILE A 83 -5.37 9.41 5.45
N HIS A 84 -4.77 10.12 4.49
CA HIS A 84 -4.62 9.64 3.12
C HIS A 84 -3.18 9.17 2.88
N PRO A 85 -2.92 7.88 2.69
CA PRO A 85 -1.57 7.35 2.51
C PRO A 85 -0.99 7.61 1.11
N GLY A 86 -1.79 8.06 0.16
CA GLY A 86 -1.41 8.15 -1.24
C GLY A 86 -1.24 6.78 -1.87
N TYR A 87 -0.14 6.59 -2.60
CA TYR A 87 0.30 5.29 -3.12
C TYR A 87 1.78 5.06 -2.77
N GLY A 88 2.21 3.80 -2.70
CA GLY A 88 3.50 3.43 -2.09
C GLY A 88 3.47 3.62 -0.57
N PHE A 89 4.64 3.65 0.05
CA PHE A 89 4.82 3.78 1.50
C PHE A 89 3.86 2.88 2.31
N LEU A 90 2.95 3.47 3.08
CA LEU A 90 2.02 2.75 3.95
C LEU A 90 0.65 2.47 3.31
N SER A 91 0.46 2.79 2.02
CA SER A 91 -0.85 2.66 1.37
C SER A 91 -1.39 1.22 1.29
N GLU A 92 -0.50 0.23 1.29
CA GLU A 92 -0.84 -1.20 1.27
C GLU A 92 -0.58 -1.89 2.61
N ASN A 93 -0.29 -1.11 3.66
CA ASN A 93 0.03 -1.65 4.98
C ASN A 93 -1.24 -1.86 5.82
N ALA A 94 -1.68 -3.11 5.94
CA ALA A 94 -2.88 -3.48 6.69
C ALA A 94 -2.77 -3.13 8.19
N GLN A 95 -1.59 -3.26 8.79
CA GLN A 95 -1.37 -2.92 10.21
C GLN A 95 -1.51 -1.42 10.44
N PHE A 96 -0.95 -0.58 9.55
CA PHE A 96 -1.11 0.87 9.64
C PHE A 96 -2.58 1.30 9.47
N ALA A 97 -3.29 0.70 8.51
CA ALA A 97 -4.71 0.96 8.34
C ALA A 97 -5.51 0.56 9.58
N GLN A 98 -5.19 -0.57 10.22
CA GLN A 98 -5.80 -0.99 11.48
C GLN A 98 -5.48 -0.01 12.61
N SER A 99 -4.23 0.41 12.74
CA SER A 99 -3.83 1.39 13.75
C SER A 99 -4.53 2.75 13.58
N CYS A 100 -4.82 3.18 12.35
CA CYS A 100 -5.68 4.36 12.12
C CYS A 100 -7.09 4.15 12.68
N VAL A 101 -7.71 2.99 12.40
CA VAL A 101 -9.05 2.65 12.90
C VAL A 101 -9.07 2.63 14.44
N ASP A 102 -8.07 2.00 15.05
CA ASP A 102 -7.93 1.89 16.51
C ASP A 102 -7.74 3.27 17.17
N ALA A 103 -7.12 4.20 16.46
CA ALA A 103 -6.97 5.61 16.88
C ALA A 103 -8.20 6.48 16.61
N GLY A 104 -9.29 5.93 16.03
CA GLY A 104 -10.48 6.68 15.65
C GLY A 104 -10.29 7.57 14.41
N ILE A 105 -9.26 7.34 13.62
CA ILE A 105 -8.92 8.09 12.40
C ILE A 105 -9.39 7.31 11.17
N ILE A 106 -10.04 7.99 10.22
CA ILE A 106 -10.46 7.38 8.96
C ILE A 106 -9.22 7.12 8.08
N PHE A 107 -8.94 5.86 7.77
CA PHE A 107 -7.96 5.52 6.75
C PHE A 107 -8.60 5.66 5.35
N VAL A 108 -8.08 6.55 4.52
CA VAL A 108 -8.57 6.76 3.15
C VAL A 108 -7.98 5.67 2.24
N GLY A 109 -8.68 4.56 2.17
CA GLY A 109 -8.26 3.37 1.44
C GLY A 109 -9.16 2.17 1.73
N PRO A 110 -8.77 0.97 1.28
CA PRO A 110 -9.48 -0.27 1.60
C PRO A 110 -9.44 -0.57 3.10
N ALA A 111 -10.41 -1.34 3.59
CA ALA A 111 -10.40 -1.82 4.96
C ALA A 111 -9.16 -2.70 5.25
N PRO A 112 -8.65 -2.73 6.50
CA PRO A 112 -7.43 -3.47 6.86
C PRO A 112 -7.46 -4.94 6.43
N GLN A 113 -8.62 -5.62 6.57
CA GLN A 113 -8.79 -7.00 6.14
C GLN A 113 -8.65 -7.19 4.62
N HIS A 114 -9.07 -6.21 3.82
CA HIS A 114 -8.90 -6.25 2.36
C HIS A 114 -7.44 -6.02 1.97
N LEU A 115 -6.73 -5.11 2.65
CA LEU A 115 -5.29 -4.92 2.44
C LEU A 115 -4.51 -6.20 2.77
N SER A 116 -4.84 -6.86 3.88
CA SER A 116 -4.23 -8.13 4.27
C SER A 116 -4.50 -9.23 3.24
N LEU A 117 -5.77 -9.38 2.82
CA LEU A 117 -6.20 -10.40 1.86
C LEU A 117 -5.52 -10.24 0.50
N PHE A 118 -5.54 -9.03 -0.06
CA PHE A 118 -4.97 -8.78 -1.39
C PHE A 118 -3.45 -8.58 -1.38
N GLY A 119 -2.87 -8.30 -0.22
CA GLY A 119 -1.42 -8.31 -0.02
C GLY A 119 -0.83 -9.71 -0.05
N ASP A 120 -1.61 -10.73 0.30
CA ASP A 120 -1.24 -12.16 0.18
C ASP A 120 -1.65 -12.71 -1.19
N LYS A 121 -0.65 -13.04 -2.02
CA LYS A 121 -0.85 -13.52 -3.39
C LYS A 121 -1.62 -14.84 -3.44
N HIS A 122 -1.47 -15.71 -2.44
CA HIS A 122 -2.13 -17.01 -2.38
C HIS A 122 -3.60 -16.83 -1.98
N ALA A 123 -3.86 -16.07 -0.92
CA ALA A 123 -5.21 -15.75 -0.46
C ALA A 123 -6.02 -15.02 -1.56
N ALA A 124 -5.40 -14.06 -2.25
CA ALA A 124 -6.04 -13.34 -3.35
C ALA A 124 -6.39 -14.29 -4.53
N ARG A 125 -5.49 -15.22 -4.87
CA ARG A 125 -5.77 -16.22 -5.92
C ARG A 125 -6.85 -17.21 -5.52
N GLN A 126 -6.83 -17.66 -4.26
CA GLN A 126 -7.85 -18.54 -3.72
C GLN A 126 -9.23 -17.87 -3.80
N LEU A 127 -9.35 -16.63 -3.32
CA LEU A 127 -10.59 -15.87 -3.42
C LEU A 127 -11.06 -15.72 -4.87
N ALA A 128 -10.15 -15.37 -5.79
CA ALA A 128 -10.47 -15.23 -7.21
C ALA A 128 -11.05 -16.54 -7.78
N ASN A 129 -10.47 -17.69 -7.43
CA ASN A 129 -10.96 -18.99 -7.85
C ASN A 129 -12.34 -19.31 -7.26
N GLU A 130 -12.57 -19.06 -5.97
CA GLU A 130 -13.84 -19.23 -5.28
C GLU A 130 -14.96 -18.36 -5.89
N GLN A 131 -14.60 -17.17 -6.35
CA GLN A 131 -15.50 -16.22 -7.01
C GLN A 131 -15.59 -16.43 -8.54
N HIS A 132 -15.03 -17.52 -9.06
CA HIS A 132 -14.99 -17.84 -10.49
C HIS A 132 -14.39 -16.75 -11.38
N VAL A 133 -13.47 -15.94 -10.83
CA VAL A 133 -12.70 -14.99 -11.62
C VAL A 133 -11.61 -15.74 -12.38
N PRO A 134 -11.50 -15.59 -13.71
CA PRO A 134 -10.45 -16.26 -14.49
C PRO A 134 -9.04 -15.90 -14.00
N ILE A 135 -8.25 -16.92 -13.68
CA ILE A 135 -6.87 -16.77 -13.25
C ILE A 135 -5.93 -17.59 -14.13
N LEU A 136 -4.70 -17.14 -14.31
CA LEU A 136 -3.67 -17.94 -14.95
C LEU A 136 -3.34 -19.16 -14.08
N PRO A 137 -2.98 -20.33 -14.69
CA PRO A 137 -2.47 -21.46 -13.93
C PRO A 137 -1.30 -21.06 -13.00
N GLY A 138 -1.24 -21.66 -11.85
CA GLY A 138 -0.18 -21.40 -10.86
C GLY A 138 -0.37 -22.21 -9.60
N THR A 139 0.67 -22.29 -8.78
CA THR A 139 0.63 -23.03 -7.51
C THR A 139 -0.21 -22.29 -6.45
N ALA A 140 -0.86 -23.07 -5.61
CA ALA A 140 -1.79 -22.55 -4.58
C ALA A 140 -1.09 -22.17 -3.26
N SER A 141 0.19 -22.53 -3.11
CA SER A 141 0.96 -22.34 -1.88
C SER A 141 2.44 -22.03 -2.21
N PRO A 142 3.27 -21.65 -1.23
CA PRO A 142 4.71 -21.59 -1.40
C PRO A 142 5.21 -22.91 -1.99
N THR A 143 5.99 -22.83 -3.04
CA THR A 143 6.29 -23.95 -3.94
C THR A 143 7.76 -24.36 -3.81
N SER A 144 8.01 -25.62 -3.57
CA SER A 144 9.37 -26.19 -3.61
C SER A 144 9.92 -26.25 -5.05
N LEU A 145 11.22 -26.41 -5.18
CA LEU A 145 11.87 -26.55 -6.49
C LEU A 145 11.30 -27.74 -7.28
N ASN A 146 11.02 -28.86 -6.63
CA ASN A 146 10.48 -30.05 -7.27
C ASN A 146 9.05 -29.83 -7.79
N GLU A 147 8.21 -29.15 -7.02
CA GLU A 147 6.86 -28.79 -7.45
C GLU A 147 6.90 -27.79 -8.60
N ALA A 148 7.82 -26.81 -8.56
CA ALA A 148 8.01 -25.85 -9.65
C ALA A 148 8.43 -26.55 -10.95
N ARG A 149 9.33 -27.54 -10.89
CA ARG A 149 9.71 -28.38 -12.04
C ARG A 149 8.51 -29.16 -12.57
N SER A 150 7.82 -29.88 -11.71
CA SER A 150 6.63 -30.63 -12.11
C SER A 150 5.56 -29.75 -12.76
N PHE A 151 5.36 -28.55 -12.23
CA PHE A 151 4.43 -27.58 -12.80
C PHE A 151 4.89 -27.11 -14.19
N MET A 152 6.18 -26.84 -14.36
CA MET A 152 6.76 -26.42 -15.64
C MET A 152 6.66 -27.55 -16.69
N ASP A 153 6.96 -28.80 -16.31
CA ASP A 153 6.84 -29.97 -17.18
C ASP A 153 5.40 -30.15 -17.68
N ALA A 154 4.41 -29.91 -16.82
CA ALA A 154 2.99 -29.99 -17.17
C ALA A 154 2.54 -28.93 -18.19
N LEU A 155 3.27 -27.83 -18.35
CA LEU A 155 3.01 -26.79 -19.36
C LEU A 155 3.48 -27.19 -20.76
N GLY A 156 4.27 -28.29 -20.87
CA GLY A 156 4.84 -28.78 -22.13
C GLY A 156 6.12 -28.07 -22.57
N PRO A 157 6.66 -28.45 -23.75
CA PRO A 157 8.04 -28.11 -24.15
C PRO A 157 8.31 -26.62 -24.40
N ASN A 158 7.29 -25.81 -24.56
CA ASN A 158 7.40 -24.35 -24.72
C ASN A 158 6.86 -23.62 -23.47
N GLY A 159 6.66 -24.32 -22.36
CA GLY A 159 6.17 -23.75 -21.13
C GLY A 159 7.16 -22.79 -20.50
N ALA A 160 6.68 -21.67 -19.97
CA ALA A 160 7.45 -20.75 -19.15
C ALA A 160 6.70 -20.44 -17.86
N VAL A 161 7.44 -20.29 -16.79
CA VAL A 161 6.90 -19.95 -15.46
C VAL A 161 7.42 -18.62 -14.97
N MET A 162 6.60 -17.91 -14.24
CA MET A 162 6.98 -16.70 -13.50
C MET A 162 7.15 -17.07 -12.03
N ILE A 163 8.38 -17.14 -11.57
CA ILE A 163 8.70 -17.30 -10.15
C ILE A 163 8.51 -15.96 -9.45
N LYS A 164 7.79 -15.96 -8.34
CA LYS A 164 7.56 -14.75 -7.54
C LYS A 164 7.94 -15.02 -6.10
N ALA A 165 8.74 -14.13 -5.50
CA ALA A 165 9.03 -14.19 -4.07
C ALA A 165 7.73 -14.07 -3.26
N VAL A 166 7.64 -14.78 -2.14
CA VAL A 166 6.49 -14.72 -1.22
C VAL A 166 6.33 -13.30 -0.70
N SER A 167 7.42 -12.69 -0.24
CA SER A 167 7.48 -11.28 0.16
C SER A 167 8.10 -10.46 -0.96
N GLY A 168 7.28 -9.79 -1.75
CA GLY A 168 7.75 -8.92 -2.83
C GLY A 168 6.60 -8.21 -3.53
N GLY A 169 6.82 -6.96 -3.94
CA GLY A 169 5.85 -6.12 -4.63
C GLY A 169 6.52 -5.26 -5.70
N GLY A 170 5.72 -4.62 -6.57
CA GLY A 170 6.24 -3.71 -7.59
C GLY A 170 7.21 -4.34 -8.59
N GLY A 171 7.08 -5.66 -8.88
CA GLY A 171 7.96 -6.38 -9.79
C GLY A 171 9.29 -6.87 -9.18
N ARG A 172 9.59 -6.51 -7.93
CA ARG A 172 10.78 -7.00 -7.23
C ARG A 172 10.59 -8.47 -6.80
N GLY A 173 11.66 -9.28 -6.95
CA GLY A 173 11.60 -10.71 -6.62
C GLY A 173 10.80 -11.53 -7.64
N MET A 174 10.73 -11.10 -8.89
CA MET A 174 10.12 -11.84 -10.00
C MET A 174 11.18 -12.29 -10.99
N ARG A 175 11.09 -13.55 -11.46
CA ARG A 175 11.96 -14.11 -12.48
C ARG A 175 11.16 -14.98 -13.44
N SER A 176 11.28 -14.72 -14.73
CA SER A 176 10.76 -15.61 -15.78
C SER A 176 11.77 -16.73 -16.03
N VAL A 177 11.29 -17.96 -16.13
CA VAL A 177 12.07 -19.16 -16.40
C VAL A 177 11.39 -19.96 -17.50
N SER A 178 12.11 -20.24 -18.57
CA SER A 178 11.70 -21.04 -19.72
C SER A 178 12.51 -22.32 -19.88
N ASP A 179 13.49 -22.57 -19.01
CA ASP A 179 14.37 -23.72 -18.98
C ASP A 179 14.35 -24.33 -17.57
N ALA A 180 14.06 -25.62 -17.47
CA ALA A 180 14.00 -26.35 -16.20
C ALA A 180 15.32 -26.35 -15.43
N ASP A 181 16.47 -26.25 -16.12
CA ASP A 181 17.79 -26.17 -15.49
C ASP A 181 18.07 -24.76 -14.89
N ALA A 182 17.28 -23.77 -15.27
CA ALA A 182 17.38 -22.41 -14.76
C ALA A 182 16.43 -22.11 -13.57
N LEU A 183 15.68 -23.12 -13.11
CA LEU A 183 14.79 -23.03 -11.94
C LEU A 183 15.53 -22.89 -10.61
#